data_e2d2d947cc24952ca2592a523e0351db
#
_entry.id   e2d2d947cc24952ca2592a523e0351db
#
_cell.length_a   1.000
_cell.length_b   1.000
_cell.length_c   1.000
_cell.angle_alpha   90.00
_cell.angle_beta   90.00
_cell.angle_gamma   90.00
#
_symmetry.space_group_name_H-M   'P 1'
#
loop_
_entity.id
_entity.type
_entity.pdbx_description
1 polymer ?
#
loop_
_entity_poly.entity_id
_entity_poly.type
_entity_poly.pdbx_seq_one_letter_code
_entity_poly.pdbx_strand_id
1 'polypeptide(L)'
;MKENQNTKRQSTFEKIRFSEPMTIVIGTILSVLSAIICMQIMGKVGVSANTSIIGAVFAMLVAKIPMTVFGRFKSLERQNYIQTIVSGAGFSAANCAFVAVAILFVMGETKAILPMAIGCIFGTVISVYTVGALFDSPLFPAKEAWAPGVATAEVLEAGDEGGEKAKRVIQGIIVGIVGSIFKLPVGAVGIVFIANIVSMVALGIGLLIRGYCAPLTGFDLASTNIPQGFMVGAGLIALVQSVVSIYQSSSKNKKSVNEEESFTASASQTRKTLVVALLTHLAGGVFVGIICGAFTGMPLPKMILWVVWTAVASVASMVIIGKAAMYSGWFPGFAVTTIFMTIGVIMGFPPIAVAVLTGYISSVGPCFADMGYDLKTGWIIRGKGENTEHEVYGRKQQVLIEMLGAVIGIIVVILFADMTLNDGSIPATSTVFATTAQMGSNVALLKELAIWAIPGAIIQAIGRKYMFGVLLATGLLINNPIYGIGVIIAVIMRKIIGDEFMDCRDAGLIAGDGLFSFFSSLIKMLV
;
A
#
# COMPACT_ATOMS: atom_id res chain seq x y z
N MET A 1 28.40 -49.40 13.27
CA MET A 1 27.16 -49.34 12.46
C MET A 1 26.14 -48.54 13.25
N LYS A 2 26.05 -47.26 12.99
CA LYS A 2 24.90 -46.40 13.35
C LYS A 2 24.54 -45.68 12.07
N GLU A 3 23.56 -46.22 11.39
CA GLU A 3 23.01 -45.71 10.16
C GLU A 3 22.37 -44.34 10.35
N ASN A 4 22.78 -43.45 9.50
CA ASN A 4 22.24 -42.11 9.28
C ASN A 4 20.73 -42.17 8.97
N GLN A 5 19.89 -41.87 9.94
CA GLN A 5 18.47 -41.56 9.73
C GLN A 5 18.29 -40.03 9.67
N ASN A 6 18.90 -39.40 8.69
CA ASN A 6 18.56 -38.05 8.28
C ASN A 6 17.56 -38.12 7.11
N THR A 7 16.43 -38.75 7.33
CA THR A 7 15.27 -38.63 6.45
C THR A 7 14.66 -37.25 6.72
N LYS A 8 14.95 -36.28 5.86
CA LYS A 8 14.17 -35.06 5.70
C LYS A 8 12.69 -35.46 5.63
N ARG A 9 11.93 -35.26 6.70
CA ARG A 9 10.49 -35.15 6.64
C ARG A 9 10.19 -33.95 5.73
N GLN A 10 10.01 -34.18 4.45
CA GLN A 10 9.25 -33.27 3.60
C GLN A 10 7.85 -33.22 4.21
N SER A 11 7.56 -32.17 4.95
CA SER A 11 6.20 -31.92 5.42
C SER A 11 5.35 -31.70 4.17
N THR A 12 4.53 -32.69 3.82
CA THR A 12 3.54 -32.57 2.76
C THR A 12 2.52 -31.54 3.19
N PHE A 13 2.51 -30.35 2.56
CA PHE A 13 1.48 -29.35 2.76
C PHE A 13 0.31 -29.59 1.81
N GLU A 14 -0.89 -29.18 2.21
CA GLU A 14 -2.06 -29.20 1.32
C GLU A 14 -1.92 -28.14 0.22
N LYS A 15 -1.97 -28.56 -1.05
CA LYS A 15 -1.92 -27.63 -2.20
C LYS A 15 -3.29 -26.99 -2.44
N ILE A 16 -3.65 -25.99 -1.64
CA ILE A 16 -4.90 -25.24 -1.78
C ILE A 16 -4.80 -24.30 -2.99
N ARG A 17 -5.77 -24.42 -3.91
CA ARG A 17 -5.83 -23.57 -5.10
C ARG A 17 -6.74 -22.38 -4.85
N PHE A 18 -6.34 -21.20 -5.34
CA PHE A 18 -7.19 -20.01 -5.31
C PHE A 18 -8.53 -20.22 -6.05
N SER A 19 -8.52 -21.08 -7.08
CA SER A 19 -9.67 -21.37 -7.96
C SER A 19 -10.66 -22.40 -7.39
N GLU A 20 -10.59 -22.71 -6.09
CA GLU A 20 -11.64 -23.52 -5.47
C GLU A 20 -13.01 -22.83 -5.63
N PRO A 21 -14.05 -23.52 -6.18
CA PRO A 21 -15.31 -22.86 -6.54
C PRO A 21 -15.95 -22.08 -5.39
N MET A 22 -15.96 -22.63 -4.18
CA MET A 22 -16.54 -21.96 -3.02
C MET A 22 -15.73 -20.73 -2.60
N THR A 23 -14.40 -20.77 -2.70
CA THR A 23 -13.53 -19.62 -2.41
C THR A 23 -13.80 -18.49 -3.40
N ILE A 24 -13.93 -18.81 -4.69
CA ILE A 24 -14.26 -17.82 -5.72
C ILE A 24 -15.66 -17.23 -5.50
N VAL A 25 -16.69 -18.05 -5.29
CA VAL A 25 -18.08 -17.56 -5.12
C VAL A 25 -18.20 -16.67 -3.90
N ILE A 26 -17.74 -17.14 -2.73
CA ILE A 26 -17.83 -16.38 -1.48
C ILE A 26 -16.93 -15.14 -1.56
N GLY A 27 -15.70 -15.32 -2.02
CA GLY A 27 -14.76 -14.22 -2.22
C GLY A 27 -15.33 -13.14 -3.14
N THR A 28 -15.94 -13.50 -4.26
CA THR A 28 -16.55 -12.53 -5.18
C THR A 28 -17.70 -11.75 -4.53
N ILE A 29 -18.62 -12.45 -3.82
CA ILE A 29 -19.74 -11.77 -3.15
C ILE A 29 -19.23 -10.75 -2.11
N LEU A 30 -18.29 -11.17 -1.26
CA LEU A 30 -17.71 -10.30 -0.24
C LEU A 30 -16.87 -9.18 -0.85
N SER A 31 -16.18 -9.45 -1.96
CA SER A 31 -15.42 -8.45 -2.71
C SER A 31 -16.29 -7.34 -3.27
N VAL A 32 -17.44 -7.68 -3.87
CA VAL A 32 -18.40 -6.69 -4.36
C VAL A 32 -18.89 -5.81 -3.21
N LEU A 33 -19.26 -6.43 -2.08
CA LEU A 33 -19.69 -5.70 -0.89
C LEU A 33 -18.58 -4.76 -0.36
N SER A 34 -17.38 -5.29 -0.18
CA SER A 34 -16.22 -4.50 0.27
C SER A 34 -15.91 -3.33 -0.67
N ALA A 35 -15.91 -3.58 -1.98
CA ALA A 35 -15.64 -2.56 -2.99
C ALA A 35 -16.66 -1.41 -2.95
N ILE A 36 -17.96 -1.72 -2.87
CA ILE A 36 -19.02 -0.70 -2.76
C ILE A 36 -18.83 0.13 -1.49
N ILE A 37 -18.64 -0.51 -0.35
CA ILE A 37 -18.50 0.19 0.93
C ILE A 37 -17.25 1.07 0.93
N CYS A 38 -16.09 0.52 0.55
CA CYS A 38 -14.82 1.25 0.56
C CYS A 38 -14.81 2.41 -0.44
N MET A 39 -15.41 2.25 -1.63
CA MET A 39 -15.58 3.33 -2.60
C MET A 39 -16.44 4.47 -2.03
N GLN A 40 -17.56 4.15 -1.40
CA GLN A 40 -18.46 5.13 -0.78
C GLN A 40 -17.79 5.85 0.39
N ILE A 41 -17.04 5.14 1.24
CA ILE A 41 -16.25 5.74 2.33
C ILE A 41 -15.23 6.73 1.76
N MET A 42 -14.51 6.34 0.72
CA MET A 42 -13.52 7.22 0.06
C MET A 42 -14.19 8.48 -0.50
N GLY A 43 -15.35 8.35 -1.14
CA GLY A 43 -16.08 9.49 -1.71
C GLY A 43 -16.65 10.43 -0.67
N LYS A 44 -17.38 9.91 0.33
CA LYS A 44 -18.12 10.71 1.31
C LYS A 44 -17.27 11.18 2.49
N VAL A 45 -16.34 10.37 2.92
CA VAL A 45 -15.54 10.63 4.15
C VAL A 45 -14.10 11.03 3.81
N GLY A 46 -13.61 10.67 2.62
CA GLY A 46 -12.25 11.02 2.16
C GLY A 46 -11.13 10.22 2.84
N VAL A 47 -11.45 9.06 3.45
CA VAL A 47 -10.48 8.22 4.12
C VAL A 47 -10.39 6.84 3.46
N SER A 48 -9.20 6.25 3.50
CA SER A 48 -8.99 4.86 3.11
C SER A 48 -9.28 3.95 4.31
N ALA A 49 -10.14 2.95 4.11
CA ALA A 49 -10.37 1.92 5.10
C ALA A 49 -9.16 0.95 5.18
N ASN A 50 -8.95 0.32 6.34
CA ASN A 50 -7.98 -0.77 6.48
C ASN A 50 -8.61 -2.07 5.93
N THR A 51 -8.43 -2.28 4.63
CA THR A 51 -9.08 -3.36 3.88
C THR A 51 -8.57 -4.74 4.28
N SER A 52 -7.29 -4.88 4.65
CA SER A 52 -6.72 -6.15 5.11
C SER A 52 -7.40 -6.65 6.40
N ILE A 53 -7.63 -5.78 7.38
CA ILE A 53 -8.34 -6.13 8.62
C ILE A 53 -9.81 -6.43 8.33
N ILE A 54 -10.47 -5.65 7.48
CA ILE A 54 -11.87 -5.89 7.08
C ILE A 54 -12.00 -7.25 6.39
N GLY A 55 -11.09 -7.56 5.48
CA GLY A 55 -11.01 -8.85 4.82
C GLY A 55 -10.84 -10.01 5.81
N ALA A 56 -9.98 -9.83 6.83
CA ALA A 56 -9.79 -10.83 7.89
C ALA A 56 -11.06 -11.08 8.69
N VAL A 57 -11.79 -10.01 9.06
CA VAL A 57 -13.07 -10.13 9.76
C VAL A 57 -14.10 -10.89 8.93
N PHE A 58 -14.24 -10.56 7.63
CA PHE A 58 -15.13 -11.31 6.74
C PHE A 58 -14.72 -12.78 6.62
N ALA A 59 -13.43 -13.07 6.49
CA ALA A 59 -12.92 -14.44 6.42
C ALA A 59 -13.25 -15.25 7.69
N MET A 60 -13.04 -14.66 8.87
CA MET A 60 -13.40 -15.27 10.14
C MET A 60 -14.91 -15.49 10.28
N LEU A 61 -15.74 -14.54 9.85
CA LEU A 61 -17.20 -14.72 9.88
C LEU A 61 -17.62 -15.90 9.00
N VAL A 62 -17.07 -16.03 7.80
CA VAL A 62 -17.31 -17.19 6.91
C VAL A 62 -16.90 -18.50 7.60
N ALA A 63 -15.74 -18.53 8.27
CA ALA A 63 -15.25 -19.71 8.96
C ALA A 63 -16.14 -20.14 10.16
N LYS A 64 -16.90 -19.22 10.75
CA LYS A 64 -17.81 -19.47 11.88
C LYS A 64 -19.22 -19.91 11.47
N ILE A 65 -19.56 -19.89 10.18
CA ILE A 65 -20.89 -20.34 9.71
C ILE A 65 -21.05 -21.84 9.99
N PRO A 66 -22.07 -22.26 10.78
CA PRO A 66 -22.21 -23.64 11.25
C PRO A 66 -22.85 -24.56 10.18
N MET A 67 -22.36 -24.49 8.96
CA MET A 67 -22.82 -25.35 7.85
C MET A 67 -21.64 -26.18 7.34
N THR A 68 -21.88 -27.43 7.00
CA THR A 68 -20.86 -28.39 6.54
C THR A 68 -20.09 -27.86 5.30
N VAL A 69 -20.77 -27.16 4.40
CA VAL A 69 -20.19 -26.56 3.19
C VAL A 69 -19.10 -25.52 3.53
N PHE A 70 -19.23 -24.80 4.65
CA PHE A 70 -18.27 -23.81 5.13
C PHE A 70 -17.14 -24.40 5.98
N GLY A 71 -17.22 -25.69 6.35
CA GLY A 71 -16.24 -26.37 7.21
C GLY A 71 -14.80 -26.29 6.68
N ARG A 72 -14.62 -26.20 5.37
CA ARG A 72 -13.31 -26.02 4.73
C ARG A 72 -12.64 -24.69 5.03
N PHE A 73 -13.41 -23.62 5.33
CA PHE A 73 -12.90 -22.30 5.68
C PHE A 73 -12.38 -22.20 7.11
N LYS A 74 -12.37 -23.29 7.88
CA LYS A 74 -11.60 -23.40 9.12
C LYS A 74 -10.09 -23.41 8.85
N SER A 75 -9.65 -23.73 7.62
CA SER A 75 -8.25 -23.62 7.23
C SER A 75 -7.82 -22.15 7.17
N LEU A 76 -6.79 -21.77 7.92
CA LEU A 76 -6.21 -20.41 7.94
C LEU A 76 -5.78 -19.95 6.55
N GLU A 77 -5.25 -20.83 5.72
CA GLU A 77 -4.83 -20.48 4.36
C GLU A 77 -6.03 -20.13 3.47
N ARG A 78 -7.18 -20.84 3.62
CA ARG A 78 -8.42 -20.46 2.92
C ARG A 78 -9.01 -19.16 3.45
N GLN A 79 -8.91 -18.92 4.76
CA GLN A 79 -9.28 -17.63 5.34
C GLN A 79 -8.40 -16.51 4.79
N ASN A 80 -7.10 -16.73 4.66
CA ASN A 80 -6.18 -15.76 4.05
C ASN A 80 -6.54 -15.47 2.59
N TYR A 81 -6.98 -16.46 1.79
CA TYR A 81 -7.45 -16.19 0.43
C TYR A 81 -8.73 -15.36 0.38
N ILE A 82 -9.69 -15.61 1.29
CA ILE A 82 -10.88 -14.75 1.41
C ILE A 82 -10.48 -13.35 1.87
N GLN A 83 -9.60 -13.22 2.86
CA GLN A 83 -9.08 -11.94 3.31
C GLN A 83 -8.42 -11.17 2.15
N THR A 84 -7.53 -11.81 1.39
CA THR A 84 -6.79 -11.21 0.28
C THR A 84 -7.72 -10.72 -0.84
N ILE A 85 -8.68 -11.53 -1.30
CA ILE A 85 -9.58 -11.11 -2.38
C ILE A 85 -10.48 -9.95 -1.96
N VAL A 86 -10.94 -9.94 -0.71
CA VAL A 86 -11.80 -8.88 -0.15
C VAL A 86 -11.01 -7.59 0.07
N SER A 87 -9.77 -7.71 0.59
CA SER A 87 -8.82 -6.60 0.75
C SER A 87 -8.53 -5.94 -0.59
N GLY A 88 -8.05 -6.71 -1.55
CA GLY A 88 -7.70 -6.22 -2.89
C GLY A 88 -8.86 -5.58 -3.62
N ALA A 89 -10.08 -6.11 -3.49
CA ALA A 89 -11.26 -5.52 -4.09
C ALA A 89 -11.63 -4.16 -3.46
N GLY A 90 -11.68 -4.09 -2.13
CA GLY A 90 -12.00 -2.86 -1.41
C GLY A 90 -10.95 -1.77 -1.66
N PHE A 91 -9.67 -2.14 -1.60
CA PHE A 91 -8.58 -1.21 -1.82
C PHE A 91 -8.52 -0.70 -3.27
N SER A 92 -8.60 -1.61 -4.24
CA SER A 92 -8.53 -1.25 -5.65
C SER A 92 -9.73 -0.40 -6.08
N ALA A 93 -10.92 -0.66 -5.54
CA ALA A 93 -12.07 0.19 -5.77
C ALA A 93 -11.83 1.60 -5.23
N ALA A 94 -11.51 1.74 -3.94
CA ALA A 94 -11.41 3.03 -3.27
C ALA A 94 -10.18 3.84 -3.71
N ASN A 95 -8.98 3.25 -3.62
CA ASN A 95 -7.71 3.98 -3.75
C ASN A 95 -7.15 3.97 -5.17
N CYS A 96 -7.42 2.91 -5.95
CA CYS A 96 -6.82 2.79 -7.28
C CYS A 96 -7.74 3.38 -8.38
N ALA A 97 -8.98 2.88 -8.48
CA ALA A 97 -9.84 3.28 -9.59
C ALA A 97 -10.69 4.53 -9.26
N PHE A 98 -11.35 4.57 -8.10
CA PHE A 98 -12.28 5.66 -7.80
C PHE A 98 -11.58 7.02 -7.70
N VAL A 99 -10.42 7.08 -7.05
CA VAL A 99 -9.58 8.30 -7.03
C VAL A 99 -9.20 8.73 -8.44
N ALA A 100 -8.78 7.78 -9.29
CA ALA A 100 -8.34 8.07 -10.65
C ALA A 100 -9.47 8.60 -11.55
N VAL A 101 -10.64 7.97 -11.51
CA VAL A 101 -11.79 8.42 -12.33
C VAL A 101 -12.36 9.74 -11.82
N ALA A 102 -12.34 9.96 -10.50
CA ALA A 102 -12.79 11.21 -9.90
C ALA A 102 -11.93 12.43 -10.31
N ILE A 103 -10.62 12.24 -10.59
CA ILE A 103 -9.77 13.32 -11.15
C ILE A 103 -10.37 13.81 -12.47
N LEU A 104 -10.67 12.89 -13.38
CA LEU A 104 -11.22 13.22 -14.70
C LEU A 104 -12.64 13.79 -14.62
N PHE A 105 -13.46 13.28 -13.68
CA PHE A 105 -14.77 13.83 -13.41
C PHE A 105 -14.72 15.30 -12.97
N VAL A 106 -13.84 15.64 -12.01
CA VAL A 106 -13.64 17.02 -11.53
C VAL A 106 -13.15 17.95 -12.66
N MET A 107 -12.36 17.42 -13.59
CA MET A 107 -11.87 18.18 -14.75
C MET A 107 -12.92 18.32 -15.86
N GLY A 108 -14.06 17.64 -15.78
CA GLY A 108 -15.08 17.61 -16.83
C GLY A 108 -14.78 16.67 -17.99
N GLU A 109 -13.71 15.84 -17.87
CA GLU A 109 -13.27 14.90 -18.91
C GLU A 109 -14.04 13.58 -18.85
N THR A 110 -15.38 13.65 -18.90
CA THR A 110 -16.30 12.52 -18.66
C THR A 110 -16.10 11.35 -19.62
N LYS A 111 -15.68 11.62 -20.88
CA LYS A 111 -15.41 10.59 -21.89
C LYS A 111 -14.21 9.70 -21.53
N ALA A 112 -13.30 10.18 -20.70
CA ALA A 112 -12.11 9.46 -20.30
C ALA A 112 -12.31 8.62 -19.00
N ILE A 113 -13.45 8.75 -18.30
CA ILE A 113 -13.74 8.05 -17.03
C ILE A 113 -13.68 6.53 -17.21
N LEU A 114 -14.49 5.96 -18.11
CA LEU A 114 -14.50 4.52 -18.36
C LEU A 114 -13.14 4.02 -18.90
N PRO A 115 -12.52 4.66 -19.91
CA PRO A 115 -11.17 4.31 -20.33
C PRO A 115 -10.15 4.33 -19.17
N MET A 116 -10.23 5.32 -18.28
CA MET A 116 -9.32 5.41 -17.12
C MET A 116 -9.49 4.22 -16.17
N ALA A 117 -10.73 3.85 -15.86
CA ALA A 117 -11.00 2.69 -15.02
C ALA A 117 -10.42 1.39 -15.63
N ILE A 118 -10.53 1.22 -16.95
CA ILE A 118 -9.88 0.11 -17.69
C ILE A 118 -8.36 0.20 -17.57
N GLY A 119 -7.79 1.41 -17.70
CA GLY A 119 -6.36 1.66 -17.47
C GLY A 119 -5.91 1.29 -16.05
N CYS A 120 -6.75 1.56 -15.05
CA CYS A 120 -6.47 1.17 -13.66
C CYS A 120 -6.43 -0.36 -13.47
N ILE A 121 -7.28 -1.13 -14.17
CA ILE A 121 -7.18 -2.61 -14.14
C ILE A 121 -5.78 -3.03 -14.59
N PHE A 122 -5.30 -2.47 -15.69
CA PHE A 122 -4.00 -2.82 -16.23
C PHE A 122 -2.86 -2.45 -15.26
N GLY A 123 -2.86 -1.22 -14.73
CA GLY A 123 -1.87 -0.75 -13.77
C GLY A 123 -1.85 -1.57 -12.48
N THR A 124 -3.03 -1.85 -11.93
CA THR A 124 -3.20 -2.61 -10.68
C THR A 124 -2.74 -4.06 -10.82
N VAL A 125 -3.15 -4.76 -11.90
CA VAL A 125 -2.75 -6.14 -12.14
C VAL A 125 -1.24 -6.28 -12.31
N ILE A 126 -0.59 -5.36 -13.03
CA ILE A 126 0.88 -5.34 -13.16
C ILE A 126 1.52 -5.12 -11.79
N SER A 127 0.97 -4.21 -10.98
CA SER A 127 1.50 -3.90 -9.65
C SER A 127 1.43 -5.11 -8.72
N VAL A 128 0.28 -5.78 -8.64
CA VAL A 128 0.07 -7.00 -7.83
C VAL A 128 1.03 -8.12 -8.26
N TYR A 129 1.17 -8.34 -9.59
CA TYR A 129 2.14 -9.31 -10.10
C TYR A 129 3.58 -8.95 -9.70
N THR A 130 3.92 -7.66 -9.81
CA THR A 130 5.28 -7.18 -9.55
C THR A 130 5.64 -7.36 -8.08
N VAL A 131 4.77 -6.98 -7.13
CA VAL A 131 5.04 -7.18 -5.70
C VAL A 131 5.11 -8.66 -5.35
N GLY A 132 4.24 -9.50 -5.91
CA GLY A 132 4.28 -10.95 -5.71
C GLY A 132 5.61 -11.58 -6.14
N ALA A 133 6.20 -11.09 -7.23
CA ALA A 133 7.49 -11.53 -7.73
C ALA A 133 8.69 -10.90 -6.99
N LEU A 134 8.51 -9.74 -6.33
CA LEU A 134 9.54 -9.04 -5.57
C LEU A 134 9.50 -9.36 -4.07
N PHE A 135 8.41 -9.89 -3.56
CA PHE A 135 8.27 -10.25 -2.14
C PHE A 135 9.27 -11.35 -1.77
N ASP A 136 9.89 -11.18 -0.63
CA ASP A 136 10.99 -12.00 -0.13
C ASP A 136 12.21 -12.01 -1.07
N SER A 137 12.61 -10.81 -1.46
CA SER A 137 13.83 -10.51 -2.21
C SER A 137 14.73 -9.57 -1.41
N PRO A 138 15.99 -9.31 -1.85
CA PRO A 138 16.86 -8.31 -1.25
C PRO A 138 16.28 -6.90 -1.23
N LEU A 139 15.32 -6.59 -2.12
CA LEU A 139 14.64 -5.30 -2.19
C LEU A 139 13.47 -5.21 -1.19
N PHE A 140 12.73 -6.31 -1.03
CA PHE A 140 11.53 -6.42 -0.19
C PHE A 140 11.58 -7.72 0.65
N PRO A 141 12.43 -7.80 1.68
CA PRO A 141 12.51 -8.97 2.54
C PRO A 141 11.18 -9.24 3.26
N ALA A 142 10.73 -10.49 3.25
CA ALA A 142 9.53 -10.91 3.96
C ALA A 142 9.66 -10.75 5.48
N LYS A 143 10.88 -10.82 6.01
CA LYS A 143 11.19 -10.66 7.44
C LYS A 143 11.00 -9.23 7.97
N GLU A 144 10.98 -8.23 7.09
CA GLU A 144 10.77 -6.84 7.50
C GLU A 144 9.37 -6.63 8.08
N ALA A 145 9.12 -5.48 8.68
CA ALA A 145 7.97 -5.23 9.54
C ALA A 145 6.61 -5.49 8.87
N TRP A 146 6.29 -4.79 7.75
CA TRP A 146 4.98 -4.89 7.09
C TRP A 146 3.81 -4.87 8.08
N ALA A 147 3.80 -3.93 9.02
CA ALA A 147 2.98 -3.94 10.24
C ALA A 147 1.49 -4.29 10.05
N PRO A 148 0.75 -3.75 9.05
CA PRO A 148 -0.63 -4.15 8.83
C PRO A 148 -0.79 -5.64 8.49
N GLY A 149 0.17 -6.22 7.76
CA GLY A 149 0.15 -7.65 7.43
C GLY A 149 0.39 -8.55 8.65
N VAL A 150 1.28 -8.15 9.57
CA VAL A 150 1.45 -8.83 10.85
C VAL A 150 0.16 -8.78 11.66
N ALA A 151 -0.42 -7.59 11.81
CA ALA A 151 -1.68 -7.42 12.55
C ALA A 151 -2.81 -8.28 11.99
N THR A 152 -2.93 -8.35 10.66
CA THR A 152 -3.94 -9.17 9.98
C THR A 152 -3.72 -10.66 10.23
N ALA A 153 -2.47 -11.14 10.17
CA ALA A 153 -2.14 -12.54 10.47
C ALA A 153 -2.49 -12.92 11.92
N GLU A 154 -2.11 -12.08 12.88
CA GLU A 154 -2.39 -12.31 14.28
C GLU A 154 -3.90 -12.31 14.60
N VAL A 155 -4.67 -11.47 13.92
CA VAL A 155 -6.14 -11.46 14.03
C VAL A 155 -6.73 -12.78 13.52
N LEU A 156 -6.27 -13.28 12.36
CA LEU A 156 -6.72 -14.55 11.79
C LEU A 156 -6.31 -15.74 12.68
N GLU A 157 -5.06 -15.80 13.13
CA GLU A 157 -4.55 -16.84 14.02
C GLU A 157 -5.30 -16.84 15.36
N ALA A 158 -5.53 -15.66 15.95
CA ALA A 158 -6.28 -15.53 17.19
C ALA A 158 -7.74 -16.01 17.04
N GLY A 159 -8.35 -15.74 15.89
CA GLY A 159 -9.71 -16.20 15.56
C GLY A 159 -9.81 -17.73 15.43
N ASP A 160 -8.74 -18.38 15.03
CA ASP A 160 -8.65 -19.84 14.81
C ASP A 160 -8.20 -20.59 16.07
N GLU A 161 -7.05 -20.22 16.67
CA GLU A 161 -6.44 -20.91 17.80
C GLU A 161 -7.18 -20.68 19.12
N GLY A 162 -7.74 -19.49 19.34
CA GLY A 162 -8.31 -19.09 20.63
C GLY A 162 -7.24 -18.91 21.72
N GLY A 163 -7.57 -19.19 22.97
CA GLY A 163 -6.64 -19.17 24.10
C GLY A 163 -6.09 -17.80 24.48
N GLU A 164 -4.85 -17.74 24.99
CA GLU A 164 -4.23 -16.49 25.48
C GLU A 164 -3.90 -15.51 24.34
N LYS A 165 -3.51 -15.97 23.16
CA LYS A 165 -3.31 -15.10 21.98
C LYS A 165 -4.60 -14.35 21.62
N ALA A 166 -5.70 -15.09 21.46
CA ALA A 166 -7.01 -14.50 21.16
C ALA A 166 -7.42 -13.48 22.23
N LYS A 167 -7.21 -13.80 23.52
CA LYS A 167 -7.51 -12.89 24.62
C LYS A 167 -6.71 -11.59 24.52
N ARG A 168 -5.41 -11.65 24.21
CA ARG A 168 -4.57 -10.47 24.03
C ARG A 168 -5.00 -9.63 22.83
N VAL A 169 -5.27 -10.27 21.68
CA VAL A 169 -5.79 -9.57 20.48
C VAL A 169 -7.13 -8.91 20.78
N ILE A 170 -8.08 -9.61 21.45
CA ILE A 170 -9.38 -9.03 21.84
C ILE A 170 -9.21 -7.86 22.81
N GLN A 171 -8.30 -7.96 23.80
CA GLN A 171 -7.97 -6.82 24.67
C GLN A 171 -7.49 -5.62 23.86
N GLY A 172 -6.58 -5.84 22.91
CA GLY A 172 -6.12 -4.81 21.98
C GLY A 172 -7.25 -4.22 21.15
N ILE A 173 -8.15 -5.05 20.58
CA ILE A 173 -9.30 -4.60 19.80
C ILE A 173 -10.22 -3.70 20.64
N ILE A 174 -10.54 -4.10 21.86
CA ILE A 174 -11.41 -3.31 22.76
C ILE A 174 -10.76 -1.97 23.07
N VAL A 175 -9.47 -1.98 23.45
CA VAL A 175 -8.72 -0.74 23.72
C VAL A 175 -8.60 0.12 22.46
N GLY A 176 -8.39 -0.51 21.31
CA GLY A 176 -8.35 0.14 20.01
C GLY A 176 -9.66 0.87 19.68
N ILE A 177 -10.80 0.19 19.79
CA ILE A 177 -12.12 0.78 19.56
C ILE A 177 -12.39 1.92 20.55
N VAL A 178 -12.20 1.68 21.85
CA VAL A 178 -12.45 2.69 22.89
C VAL A 178 -11.54 3.91 22.70
N GLY A 179 -10.26 3.70 22.45
CA GLY A 179 -9.32 4.81 22.19
C GLY A 179 -9.70 5.62 20.95
N SER A 180 -10.15 4.96 19.89
CA SER A 180 -10.58 5.63 18.65
C SER A 180 -11.88 6.43 18.85
N ILE A 181 -12.79 5.99 19.72
CA ILE A 181 -13.97 6.80 20.13
C ILE A 181 -13.52 8.14 20.72
N PHE A 182 -12.48 8.13 21.56
CA PHE A 182 -11.89 9.33 22.14
C PHE A 182 -10.89 10.05 21.22
N LYS A 183 -10.81 9.63 19.95
CA LYS A 183 -9.86 10.18 18.94
C LYS A 183 -8.38 10.06 19.35
N LEU A 184 -8.04 9.08 20.17
CA LEU A 184 -6.67 8.77 20.51
C LEU A 184 -5.99 8.01 19.36
N PRO A 185 -4.71 8.21 19.08
CA PRO A 185 -4.00 7.59 17.96
C PRO A 185 -3.54 6.16 18.30
N VAL A 186 -4.47 5.31 18.72
CA VAL A 186 -4.18 3.94 19.21
C VAL A 186 -3.65 3.01 18.13
N GLY A 187 -4.11 3.19 16.89
CA GLY A 187 -3.54 2.48 15.74
C GLY A 187 -2.07 2.81 15.52
N ALA A 188 -1.68 4.08 15.73
CA ALA A 188 -0.27 4.49 15.69
C ALA A 188 0.56 3.77 16.76
N VAL A 189 0.02 3.62 17.96
CA VAL A 189 0.69 2.88 19.05
C VAL A 189 0.94 1.44 18.63
N GLY A 190 -0.08 0.72 18.16
CA GLY A 190 0.08 -0.65 17.67
C GLY A 190 1.13 -0.76 16.56
N ILE A 191 1.06 0.12 15.56
CA ILE A 191 2.03 0.13 14.44
C ILE A 191 3.47 0.31 14.95
N VAL A 192 3.72 1.20 15.90
CA VAL A 192 5.07 1.47 16.41
C VAL A 192 5.70 0.26 17.06
N PHE A 193 4.93 -0.62 17.71
CA PHE A 193 5.46 -1.85 18.31
C PHE A 193 5.86 -2.91 17.28
N ILE A 194 5.27 -2.91 16.09
CA ILE A 194 5.60 -3.83 15.00
C ILE A 194 6.64 -3.20 14.05
N ALA A 195 6.45 -1.93 13.69
CA ALA A 195 7.23 -1.24 12.67
C ALA A 195 8.67 -0.91 13.10
N ASN A 196 9.47 -0.45 12.15
CA ASN A 196 10.83 0.01 12.44
C ASN A 196 10.79 1.34 13.19
N ILE A 197 11.42 1.39 14.36
CA ILE A 197 11.44 2.58 15.24
C ILE A 197 12.00 3.82 14.55
N VAL A 198 13.11 3.68 13.79
CA VAL A 198 13.76 4.81 13.11
C VAL A 198 12.82 5.40 12.05
N SER A 199 12.14 4.55 11.32
CA SER A 199 11.11 4.93 10.33
C SER A 199 9.95 5.68 10.98
N MET A 200 9.47 5.17 12.11
CA MET A 200 8.36 5.78 12.85
C MET A 200 8.74 7.12 13.47
N VAL A 201 9.96 7.26 14.01
CA VAL A 201 10.48 8.55 14.51
C VAL A 201 10.50 9.58 13.38
N ALA A 202 11.00 9.22 12.20
CA ALA A 202 11.03 10.12 11.04
C ALA A 202 9.62 10.59 10.65
N LEU A 203 8.67 9.67 10.54
CA LEU A 203 7.26 9.97 10.24
C LEU A 203 6.65 10.88 11.33
N GLY A 204 6.84 10.52 12.61
CA GLY A 204 6.31 11.27 13.75
C GLY A 204 6.83 12.71 13.80
N ILE A 205 8.14 12.91 13.60
CA ILE A 205 8.75 14.26 13.53
C ILE A 205 8.12 15.07 12.38
N GLY A 206 7.98 14.48 11.20
CA GLY A 206 7.36 15.16 10.06
C GLY A 206 5.92 15.60 10.34
N LEU A 207 5.11 14.72 10.95
CA LEU A 207 3.72 15.01 11.33
C LEU A 207 3.64 16.15 12.38
N LEU A 208 4.54 16.16 13.36
CA LEU A 208 4.60 17.21 14.37
C LEU A 208 5.01 18.56 13.76
N ILE A 209 6.04 18.58 12.92
CA ILE A 209 6.46 19.80 12.22
C ILE A 209 5.28 20.32 11.37
N ARG A 210 4.62 19.46 10.60
CA ARG A 210 3.48 19.84 9.76
C ARG A 210 2.34 20.44 10.57
N GLY A 211 1.98 19.82 11.69
CA GLY A 211 0.84 20.23 12.50
C GLY A 211 1.10 21.48 13.37
N TYR A 212 2.33 21.65 13.85
CA TYR A 212 2.66 22.71 14.81
C TYR A 212 3.47 23.87 14.24
N CYS A 213 3.98 23.79 13.01
CA CYS A 213 4.73 24.89 12.40
C CYS A 213 3.90 26.18 12.34
N ALA A 214 2.70 26.13 11.75
CA ALA A 214 1.85 27.31 11.62
C ALA A 214 1.40 27.88 12.98
N PRO A 215 0.90 27.08 13.96
CA PRO A 215 0.53 27.59 15.28
C PRO A 215 1.68 28.22 16.06
N LEU A 216 2.91 27.71 15.91
CA LEU A 216 4.06 28.17 16.70
C LEU A 216 4.84 29.31 16.04
N THR A 217 4.90 29.32 14.71
CA THR A 217 5.77 30.26 13.96
C THR A 217 5.00 31.24 13.08
N GLY A 218 3.72 31.02 12.87
CA GLY A 218 2.91 31.74 11.88
C GLY A 218 3.19 31.34 10.43
N PHE A 219 4.12 30.39 10.20
CA PHE A 219 4.50 29.94 8.87
C PHE A 219 3.74 28.66 8.48
N ASP A 220 2.84 28.75 7.49
CA ASP A 220 2.08 27.59 7.04
C ASP A 220 2.80 26.81 5.93
N LEU A 221 3.33 25.64 6.29
CA LEU A 221 3.94 24.70 5.36
C LEU A 221 2.98 24.21 4.25
N ALA A 222 1.65 24.26 4.49
CA ALA A 222 0.65 23.85 3.48
C ALA A 222 0.61 24.77 2.28
N SER A 223 0.88 26.06 2.51
CA SER A 223 0.87 27.09 1.44
C SER A 223 2.16 27.11 0.63
N THR A 224 3.13 26.24 0.92
CA THR A 224 4.44 26.18 0.28
C THR A 224 4.66 24.85 -0.41
N ASN A 225 5.64 24.80 -1.33
CA ASN A 225 6.08 23.57 -1.99
C ASN A 225 7.30 22.93 -1.26
N ILE A 226 7.58 23.35 -0.02
CA ILE A 226 8.69 22.80 0.79
C ILE A 226 8.55 21.31 1.00
N PRO A 227 7.41 20.76 1.50
CA PRO A 227 7.26 19.34 1.72
C PRO A 227 7.37 18.52 0.43
N GLN A 228 6.84 19.05 -0.69
CA GLN A 228 6.90 18.40 -1.99
C GLN A 228 8.35 18.35 -2.52
N GLY A 229 9.06 19.47 -2.48
CA GLY A 229 10.48 19.53 -2.88
C GLY A 229 11.32 18.57 -2.05
N PHE A 230 11.17 18.60 -0.72
CA PHE A 230 11.87 17.69 0.19
C PHE A 230 11.61 16.22 -0.17
N MET A 231 10.36 15.84 -0.45
CA MET A 231 9.98 14.49 -0.87
C MET A 231 10.61 14.11 -2.22
N VAL A 232 10.67 15.03 -3.20
CA VAL A 232 11.34 14.78 -4.49
C VAL A 232 12.80 14.37 -4.28
N GLY A 233 13.53 15.14 -3.49
CA GLY A 233 14.93 14.84 -3.21
C GLY A 233 15.12 13.52 -2.45
N ALA A 234 14.33 13.32 -1.40
CA ALA A 234 14.37 12.08 -0.62
C ALA A 234 14.00 10.85 -1.48
N GLY A 235 12.97 10.95 -2.32
CA GLY A 235 12.52 9.89 -3.20
C GLY A 235 13.56 9.51 -4.26
N LEU A 236 14.20 10.48 -4.89
CA LEU A 236 15.26 10.24 -5.87
C LEU A 236 16.45 9.48 -5.24
N ILE A 237 16.91 9.91 -4.08
CA ILE A 237 18.00 9.21 -3.37
C ILE A 237 17.56 7.81 -2.93
N ALA A 238 16.32 7.64 -2.45
CA ALA A 238 15.80 6.33 -2.08
C ALA A 238 15.77 5.35 -3.28
N LEU A 239 15.42 5.83 -4.48
CA LEU A 239 15.50 5.03 -5.70
C LEU A 239 16.93 4.63 -6.03
N VAL A 240 17.88 5.57 -6.01
CA VAL A 240 19.31 5.28 -6.23
C VAL A 240 19.82 4.25 -5.22
N GLN A 241 19.49 4.42 -3.94
CA GLN A 241 19.86 3.47 -2.88
C GLN A 241 19.25 2.07 -3.11
N SER A 242 18.04 1.98 -3.63
CA SER A 242 17.37 0.72 -3.97
C SER A 242 18.09 0.00 -5.11
N VAL A 243 18.43 0.73 -6.16
CA VAL A 243 19.23 0.19 -7.29
C VAL A 243 20.59 -0.29 -6.80
N VAL A 244 21.31 0.54 -6.04
CA VAL A 244 22.63 0.18 -5.48
C VAL A 244 22.55 -1.07 -4.59
N SER A 245 21.51 -1.20 -3.76
CA SER A 245 21.33 -2.38 -2.89
C SER A 245 21.17 -3.67 -3.68
N ILE A 246 20.45 -3.65 -4.80
CA ILE A 246 20.28 -4.81 -5.68
C ILE A 246 21.61 -5.23 -6.31
N TYR A 247 22.41 -4.26 -6.78
CA TYR A 247 23.72 -4.55 -7.38
C TYR A 247 24.72 -5.06 -6.35
N GLN A 248 24.75 -4.51 -5.14
CA GLN A 248 25.63 -4.96 -4.05
C GLN A 248 25.29 -6.36 -3.57
N SER A 249 24.00 -6.71 -3.43
CA SER A 249 23.56 -8.07 -3.10
C SER A 249 24.01 -9.08 -4.16
N SER A 250 23.94 -8.70 -5.45
CA SER A 250 24.41 -9.55 -6.55
C SER A 250 25.93 -9.79 -6.54
N SER A 251 26.72 -8.84 -6.01
CA SER A 251 28.18 -8.94 -5.94
C SER A 251 28.67 -9.72 -4.72
N LYS A 252 27.96 -9.62 -3.58
CA LYS A 252 28.30 -10.34 -2.34
C LYS A 252 28.11 -11.85 -2.47
N ASN A 253 27.10 -12.32 -3.21
CA ASN A 253 26.87 -13.75 -3.49
C ASN A 253 28.05 -14.45 -4.17
N LYS A 254 29.10 -13.73 -4.59
CA LYS A 254 30.33 -14.33 -5.14
C LYS A 254 31.44 -14.52 -4.10
N LYS A 255 31.32 -14.01 -2.87
CA LYS A 255 32.47 -13.94 -1.94
C LYS A 255 32.31 -14.54 -0.55
N SER A 256 31.12 -14.96 -0.08
CA SER A 256 30.96 -15.53 1.27
C SER A 256 29.95 -16.67 1.33
N VAL A 257 30.43 -17.85 1.69
CA VAL A 257 29.65 -19.11 1.89
C VAL A 257 29.13 -19.24 3.34
N ASN A 258 29.06 -18.17 4.12
CA ASN A 258 28.60 -18.22 5.51
C ASN A 258 27.42 -17.29 5.73
N GLU A 259 26.27 -17.89 6.11
CA GLU A 259 25.02 -17.26 6.57
C GLU A 259 24.37 -16.29 5.56
N GLU A 260 23.98 -16.80 4.41
CA GLU A 260 23.10 -16.08 3.50
C GLU A 260 21.64 -16.16 4.03
N GLU A 261 21.03 -14.98 4.24
CA GLU A 261 19.57 -14.91 4.23
C GLU A 261 19.08 -15.50 2.90
N SER A 262 18.49 -16.68 2.95
CA SER A 262 18.00 -17.36 1.75
C SER A 262 16.68 -16.73 1.31
N PHE A 263 16.75 -15.73 0.45
CA PHE A 263 15.56 -15.15 -0.19
C PHE A 263 14.97 -16.13 -1.21
N THR A 264 13.64 -16.18 -1.28
CA THR A 264 12.94 -16.96 -2.32
C THR A 264 13.07 -16.33 -3.70
N ALA A 265 13.33 -15.03 -3.79
CA ALA A 265 13.62 -14.30 -5.03
C ALA A 265 15.05 -13.73 -5.01
N SER A 266 15.91 -14.20 -5.91
CA SER A 266 17.29 -13.75 -6.01
C SER A 266 17.42 -12.30 -6.51
N ALA A 267 18.60 -11.66 -6.29
CA ALA A 267 18.89 -10.33 -6.81
C ALA A 267 18.79 -10.25 -8.36
N SER A 268 19.14 -11.33 -9.06
CA SER A 268 18.97 -11.42 -10.52
C SER A 268 17.50 -11.44 -10.93
N GLN A 269 16.66 -12.21 -10.23
CA GLN A 269 15.21 -12.23 -10.44
C GLN A 269 14.59 -10.88 -10.12
N THR A 270 15.01 -10.24 -9.01
CA THR A 270 14.56 -8.88 -8.63
C THR A 270 14.80 -7.89 -9.76
N ARG A 271 16.01 -7.85 -10.32
CA ARG A 271 16.34 -6.98 -11.46
C ARG A 271 15.51 -7.30 -12.69
N LYS A 272 15.37 -8.59 -13.03
CA LYS A 272 14.55 -9.03 -14.18
C LYS A 272 13.08 -8.60 -14.00
N THR A 273 12.52 -8.77 -12.81
CA THR A 273 11.15 -8.36 -12.50
C THR A 273 10.95 -6.85 -12.68
N LEU A 274 11.89 -6.02 -12.19
CA LEU A 274 11.81 -4.56 -12.37
C LEU A 274 11.90 -4.15 -13.84
N VAL A 275 12.74 -4.81 -14.65
CA VAL A 275 12.80 -4.56 -16.09
C VAL A 275 11.50 -4.97 -16.78
N VAL A 276 10.94 -6.14 -16.44
CA VAL A 276 9.64 -6.59 -16.97
C VAL A 276 8.54 -5.60 -16.55
N ALA A 277 8.51 -5.16 -15.30
CA ALA A 277 7.57 -4.14 -14.83
C ALA A 277 7.70 -2.84 -15.63
N LEU A 278 8.93 -2.36 -15.88
CA LEU A 278 9.15 -1.16 -16.70
C LEU A 278 8.60 -1.33 -18.13
N LEU A 279 8.90 -2.46 -18.77
CA LEU A 279 8.43 -2.74 -20.14
C LEU A 279 6.91 -2.90 -20.20
N THR A 280 6.30 -3.53 -19.22
CA THR A 280 4.83 -3.65 -19.15
C THR A 280 4.16 -2.31 -18.87
N HIS A 281 4.75 -1.44 -18.03
CA HIS A 281 4.25 -0.08 -17.82
C HIS A 281 4.50 0.84 -19.03
N LEU A 282 5.52 0.60 -19.87
CA LEU A 282 5.64 1.28 -21.15
C LEU A 282 4.45 0.93 -22.06
N ALA A 283 4.11 -0.36 -22.16
CA ALA A 283 2.93 -0.80 -22.91
C ALA A 283 1.63 -0.24 -22.29
N GLY A 284 1.52 -0.25 -20.96
CA GLY A 284 0.41 0.35 -20.22
C GLY A 284 0.26 1.85 -20.45
N GLY A 285 1.37 2.59 -20.48
CA GLY A 285 1.38 4.02 -20.80
C GLY A 285 0.87 4.30 -22.23
N VAL A 286 1.33 3.52 -23.21
CA VAL A 286 0.80 3.63 -24.59
C VAL A 286 -0.70 3.34 -24.60
N PHE A 287 -1.12 2.23 -24.00
CA PHE A 287 -2.51 1.81 -23.94
C PHE A 287 -3.40 2.87 -23.31
N VAL A 288 -3.09 3.30 -22.07
CA VAL A 288 -3.92 4.28 -21.35
C VAL A 288 -3.87 5.66 -22.00
N GLY A 289 -2.73 6.04 -22.58
CA GLY A 289 -2.59 7.30 -23.33
C GLY A 289 -3.49 7.37 -24.55
N ILE A 290 -3.66 6.26 -25.27
CA ILE A 290 -4.55 6.16 -26.42
C ILE A 290 -6.02 6.18 -25.98
N ILE A 291 -6.42 5.26 -25.09
CA ILE A 291 -7.84 5.08 -24.75
C ILE A 291 -8.43 6.28 -23.98
N CYS A 292 -7.61 6.98 -23.18
CA CYS A 292 -8.03 8.18 -22.44
C CYS A 292 -7.85 9.49 -23.21
N GLY A 293 -7.32 9.45 -24.45
CA GLY A 293 -7.11 10.66 -25.26
C GLY A 293 -5.97 11.56 -24.76
N ALA A 294 -5.06 11.06 -23.90
CA ALA A 294 -3.96 11.84 -23.34
C ALA A 294 -3.00 12.40 -24.41
N PHE A 295 -2.96 11.79 -25.58
CA PHE A 295 -2.09 12.20 -26.68
C PHE A 295 -2.69 13.29 -27.60
N THR A 296 -3.94 13.68 -27.34
CA THR A 296 -4.62 14.69 -28.17
C THR A 296 -3.86 16.00 -28.18
N GLY A 297 -3.47 16.44 -29.37
CA GLY A 297 -2.71 17.70 -29.56
C GLY A 297 -1.24 17.64 -29.13
N MET A 298 -0.70 16.46 -28.75
CA MET A 298 0.72 16.32 -28.44
C MET A 298 1.57 15.95 -29.68
N PRO A 299 2.74 16.59 -29.88
CA PRO A 299 3.70 16.13 -30.88
C PRO A 299 4.34 14.78 -30.46
N LEU A 300 4.71 13.97 -31.46
CA LEU A 300 5.25 12.60 -31.22
C LEU A 300 6.40 12.54 -30.19
N PRO A 301 7.42 13.44 -30.19
CA PRO A 301 8.47 13.39 -29.17
C PRO A 301 7.94 13.55 -27.74
N LYS A 302 6.89 14.35 -27.57
CA LYS A 302 6.25 14.59 -26.28
C LYS A 302 5.40 13.40 -25.84
N MET A 303 4.74 12.71 -26.78
CA MET A 303 4.02 11.44 -26.50
C MET A 303 5.01 10.38 -26.01
N ILE A 304 6.15 10.22 -26.67
CA ILE A 304 7.20 9.27 -26.28
C ILE A 304 7.71 9.61 -24.88
N LEU A 305 8.01 10.89 -24.61
CA LEU A 305 8.45 11.36 -23.30
C LEU A 305 7.40 11.07 -22.22
N TRP A 306 6.11 11.28 -22.51
CA TRP A 306 5.02 10.99 -21.58
C TRP A 306 4.92 9.50 -21.26
N VAL A 307 5.01 8.63 -22.27
CA VAL A 307 4.99 7.16 -22.08
C VAL A 307 6.17 6.69 -21.24
N VAL A 308 7.37 7.17 -21.54
CA VAL A 308 8.58 6.84 -20.78
C VAL A 308 8.45 7.34 -19.34
N TRP A 309 7.98 8.58 -19.15
CA TRP A 309 7.77 9.15 -17.83
C TRP A 309 6.73 8.36 -17.03
N THR A 310 5.60 8.00 -17.62
CA THR A 310 4.55 7.20 -16.99
C THR A 310 5.10 5.86 -16.50
N ALA A 311 5.90 5.17 -17.32
CA ALA A 311 6.49 3.89 -16.96
C ALA A 311 7.52 4.02 -15.82
N VAL A 312 8.43 5.00 -15.93
CA VAL A 312 9.45 5.26 -14.89
C VAL A 312 8.78 5.66 -13.57
N ALA A 313 7.81 6.57 -13.64
CA ALA A 313 7.07 7.02 -12.46
C ALA A 313 6.28 5.88 -11.79
N SER A 314 5.69 4.97 -12.57
CA SER A 314 4.99 3.79 -12.04
C SER A 314 5.94 2.86 -11.29
N VAL A 315 7.07 2.48 -11.88
CA VAL A 315 8.06 1.62 -11.21
C VAL A 315 8.67 2.31 -9.98
N ALA A 316 8.99 3.59 -10.10
CA ALA A 316 9.51 4.39 -9.00
C ALA A 316 8.50 4.50 -7.84
N SER A 317 7.23 4.73 -8.16
CA SER A 317 6.12 4.77 -7.21
C SER A 317 6.00 3.45 -6.43
N MET A 318 5.99 2.30 -7.11
CA MET A 318 5.99 0.98 -6.47
C MET A 318 7.14 0.82 -5.47
N VAL A 319 8.36 1.17 -5.87
CA VAL A 319 9.55 0.99 -5.02
C VAL A 319 9.52 1.92 -3.80
N ILE A 320 9.21 3.20 -4.00
CA ILE A 320 9.18 4.19 -2.90
C ILE A 320 8.06 3.86 -1.92
N ILE A 321 6.84 3.67 -2.42
CA ILE A 321 5.66 3.40 -1.59
C ILE A 321 5.80 2.04 -0.91
N GLY A 322 6.24 1.00 -1.63
CA GLY A 322 6.45 -0.33 -1.07
C GLY A 322 7.49 -0.35 0.05
N LYS A 323 8.62 0.37 -0.10
CA LYS A 323 9.63 0.46 0.97
C LYS A 323 9.14 1.27 2.17
N ALA A 324 8.43 2.37 1.95
CA ALA A 324 7.84 3.13 3.04
C ALA A 324 6.82 2.27 3.81
N ALA A 325 5.94 1.57 3.13
CA ALA A 325 4.95 0.65 3.69
C ALA A 325 5.63 -0.49 4.48
N MET A 326 6.65 -1.11 3.91
CA MET A 326 7.40 -2.20 4.53
C MET A 326 7.98 -1.83 5.88
N TYR A 327 8.55 -0.61 6.01
CA TYR A 327 9.24 -0.20 7.24
C TYR A 327 8.33 0.49 8.26
N SER A 328 7.33 1.27 7.79
CA SER A 328 6.50 2.09 8.68
C SER A 328 5.06 1.59 8.83
N GLY A 329 4.63 0.64 8.01
CA GLY A 329 3.21 0.27 7.93
C GLY A 329 2.33 1.38 7.32
N TRP A 330 2.93 2.44 6.79
CA TRP A 330 2.24 3.56 6.14
C TRP A 330 2.65 3.68 4.68
N PHE A 331 1.69 3.78 3.77
CA PHE A 331 1.96 3.98 2.35
C PHE A 331 1.72 5.44 1.93
N PRO A 332 2.76 6.19 1.50
CA PRO A 332 2.64 7.59 1.11
C PRO A 332 2.10 7.77 -0.31
N GLY A 333 0.97 7.11 -0.64
CA GLY A 333 0.44 7.06 -2.01
C GLY A 333 0.14 8.43 -2.59
N PHE A 334 -0.59 9.27 -1.85
CA PHE A 334 -0.90 10.64 -2.26
C PHE A 334 0.37 11.47 -2.51
N ALA A 335 1.29 11.46 -1.53
CA ALA A 335 2.51 12.24 -1.60
C ALA A 335 3.39 11.88 -2.80
N VAL A 336 3.63 10.59 -3.01
CA VAL A 336 4.48 10.10 -4.11
C VAL A 336 3.82 10.36 -5.47
N THR A 337 2.51 10.13 -5.59
CA THR A 337 1.76 10.43 -6.81
C THR A 337 1.83 11.93 -7.15
N THR A 338 1.67 12.81 -6.15
CA THR A 338 1.80 14.28 -6.33
C THR A 338 3.14 14.65 -6.93
N ILE A 339 4.24 14.02 -6.52
CA ILE A 339 5.58 14.32 -7.05
C ILE A 339 5.65 14.03 -8.54
N PHE A 340 5.29 12.81 -8.95
CA PHE A 340 5.38 12.40 -10.34
C PHE A 340 4.42 13.19 -11.24
N MET A 341 3.24 13.54 -10.72
CA MET A 341 2.30 14.45 -11.35
C MET A 341 2.92 15.83 -11.56
N THR A 342 3.48 16.43 -10.50
CA THR A 342 4.10 17.76 -10.55
C THR A 342 5.25 17.80 -11.56
N ILE A 343 6.09 16.77 -11.61
CA ILE A 343 7.14 16.67 -12.63
C ILE A 343 6.52 16.58 -14.03
N GLY A 344 5.40 15.88 -14.21
CA GLY A 344 4.66 15.84 -15.47
C GLY A 344 4.13 17.23 -15.88
N VAL A 345 3.63 18.03 -14.94
CA VAL A 345 3.26 19.45 -15.17
C VAL A 345 4.46 20.25 -15.63
N ILE A 346 5.60 20.08 -14.95
CA ILE A 346 6.87 20.76 -15.28
C ILE A 346 7.38 20.41 -16.67
N MET A 347 7.23 19.15 -17.09
CA MET A 347 7.55 18.70 -18.46
C MET A 347 6.60 19.30 -19.51
N GLY A 348 5.59 20.05 -19.08
CA GLY A 348 4.63 20.75 -19.93
C GLY A 348 3.65 19.81 -20.63
N PHE A 349 3.29 18.69 -20.02
CA PHE A 349 2.22 17.83 -20.54
C PHE A 349 0.88 18.55 -20.47
N PRO A 350 -0.03 18.34 -21.43
CA PRO A 350 -1.39 18.89 -21.38
C PRO A 350 -2.14 18.43 -20.11
N PRO A 351 -3.08 19.22 -19.57
CA PRO A 351 -3.82 18.88 -18.35
C PRO A 351 -4.43 17.48 -18.34
N ILE A 352 -5.07 17.07 -19.44
CA ILE A 352 -5.63 15.71 -19.59
C ILE A 352 -4.55 14.63 -19.49
N ALA A 353 -3.38 14.85 -20.11
CA ALA A 353 -2.28 13.90 -20.06
C ALA A 353 -1.67 13.82 -18.64
N VAL A 354 -1.61 14.94 -17.90
CA VAL A 354 -1.21 14.94 -16.48
C VAL A 354 -2.22 14.20 -15.63
N ALA A 355 -3.52 14.41 -15.84
CA ALA A 355 -4.57 13.73 -15.10
C ALA A 355 -4.55 12.21 -15.32
N VAL A 356 -4.40 11.76 -16.56
CA VAL A 356 -4.30 10.34 -16.92
C VAL A 356 -3.04 9.70 -16.34
N LEU A 357 -1.89 10.37 -16.42
CA LEU A 357 -0.64 9.97 -15.75
C LEU A 357 -0.87 9.77 -14.25
N THR A 358 -1.47 10.77 -13.60
CA THR A 358 -1.71 10.79 -12.16
C THR A 358 -2.64 9.65 -11.74
N GLY A 359 -3.76 9.47 -12.44
CA GLY A 359 -4.69 8.38 -12.21
C GLY A 359 -4.03 7.01 -12.38
N TYR A 360 -3.21 6.83 -13.41
CA TYR A 360 -2.49 5.59 -13.64
C TYR A 360 -1.48 5.29 -12.52
N ILE A 361 -0.65 6.26 -12.12
CA ILE A 361 0.32 6.09 -11.03
C ILE A 361 -0.38 5.83 -9.70
N SER A 362 -1.51 6.50 -9.42
CA SER A 362 -2.28 6.28 -8.20
C SER A 362 -2.88 4.87 -8.12
N SER A 363 -3.11 4.21 -9.25
CA SER A 363 -3.55 2.81 -9.27
C SER A 363 -2.43 1.79 -9.06
N VAL A 364 -1.17 2.20 -9.25
CA VAL A 364 0.00 1.30 -9.24
C VAL A 364 0.67 1.25 -7.87
N GLY A 365 1.15 2.39 -7.37
CA GLY A 365 1.99 2.45 -6.17
C GLY A 365 1.27 2.01 -4.89
N PRO A 366 0.09 2.56 -4.56
CA PRO A 366 -0.67 2.16 -3.38
C PRO A 366 -1.06 0.68 -3.38
N CYS A 367 -1.49 0.14 -4.54
CA CYS A 367 -1.82 -1.28 -4.68
C CYS A 367 -0.63 -2.20 -4.39
N PHE A 368 0.60 -1.78 -4.78
CA PHE A 368 1.82 -2.50 -4.44
C PHE A 368 2.00 -2.66 -2.92
N ALA A 369 1.70 -1.63 -2.15
CA ALA A 369 1.80 -1.66 -0.70
C ALA A 369 0.73 -2.54 -0.05
N ASP A 370 -0.51 -2.43 -0.50
CA ASP A 370 -1.65 -3.20 0.01
C ASP A 370 -1.41 -4.71 -0.18
N MET A 371 -1.07 -5.12 -1.40
CA MET A 371 -0.70 -6.51 -1.65
C MET A 371 0.54 -6.94 -0.86
N GLY A 372 1.49 -6.04 -0.59
CA GLY A 372 2.64 -6.32 0.26
C GLY A 372 2.25 -6.71 1.68
N TYR A 373 1.22 -6.05 2.25
CA TYR A 373 0.65 -6.41 3.55
C TYR A 373 -0.03 -7.77 3.50
N ASP A 374 -0.82 -8.05 2.47
CA ASP A 374 -1.52 -9.31 2.33
C ASP A 374 -0.55 -10.48 2.11
N LEU A 375 0.54 -10.27 1.37
CA LEU A 375 1.62 -11.25 1.23
C LEU A 375 2.33 -11.52 2.55
N LYS A 376 2.53 -10.50 3.39
CA LYS A 376 3.09 -10.67 4.74
C LYS A 376 2.18 -11.51 5.61
N THR A 377 0.88 -11.27 5.56
CA THR A 377 -0.13 -12.08 6.25
C THR A 377 0.00 -13.56 5.85
N GLY A 378 0.01 -13.84 4.56
CA GLY A 378 0.14 -15.20 4.05
C GLY A 378 1.48 -15.85 4.40
N TRP A 379 2.58 -15.10 4.36
CA TRP A 379 3.91 -15.58 4.73
C TRP A 379 3.96 -16.03 6.20
N ILE A 380 3.31 -15.30 7.12
CA ILE A 380 3.21 -15.68 8.54
C ILE A 380 2.39 -16.95 8.67
N ILE A 381 1.18 -17.00 8.10
CA ILE A 381 0.26 -18.14 8.18
C ILE A 381 0.89 -19.42 7.60
N ARG A 382 1.73 -19.31 6.57
CA ARG A 382 2.45 -20.43 5.95
C ARG A 382 3.75 -20.81 6.65
N GLY A 383 3.98 -20.33 7.89
CA GLY A 383 5.13 -20.73 8.72
C GLY A 383 6.41 -19.94 8.41
N LYS A 384 6.28 -18.67 8.03
CA LYS A 384 7.41 -17.71 7.90
C LYS A 384 8.54 -18.18 6.99
N GLY A 385 8.21 -18.95 5.95
CA GLY A 385 9.16 -19.44 4.96
C GLY A 385 9.96 -20.68 5.36
N GLU A 386 9.63 -21.36 6.47
CA GLU A 386 10.26 -22.63 6.87
C GLU A 386 10.15 -23.69 5.79
N ASN A 387 9.01 -23.76 5.09
CA ASN A 387 8.82 -24.57 3.91
C ASN A 387 8.76 -23.66 2.66
N THR A 388 9.90 -23.55 1.97
CA THR A 388 10.03 -22.70 0.77
C THR A 388 9.06 -23.09 -0.35
N GLU A 389 8.80 -24.40 -0.57
CA GLU A 389 7.87 -24.86 -1.62
C GLU A 389 6.44 -24.41 -1.29
N HIS A 390 6.02 -24.56 -0.04
CA HIS A 390 4.70 -24.12 0.44
C HIS A 390 4.55 -22.61 0.29
N GLU A 391 5.56 -21.84 0.74
CA GLU A 391 5.53 -20.38 0.63
C GLU A 391 5.43 -19.90 -0.82
N VAL A 392 6.28 -20.39 -1.71
CA VAL A 392 6.28 -20.00 -3.12
C VAL A 392 4.96 -20.40 -3.81
N TYR A 393 4.45 -21.59 -3.52
CA TYR A 393 3.16 -22.03 -4.06
C TYR A 393 2.00 -21.18 -3.54
N GLY A 394 1.86 -21.04 -2.21
CA GLY A 394 0.77 -20.28 -1.58
C GLY A 394 0.79 -18.81 -1.97
N ARG A 395 1.97 -18.17 -2.01
CA ARG A 395 2.15 -16.80 -2.49
C ARG A 395 1.65 -16.61 -3.93
N LYS A 396 1.95 -17.55 -4.83
CA LYS A 396 1.46 -17.51 -6.20
C LYS A 396 -0.07 -17.59 -6.26
N GLN A 397 -0.69 -18.45 -5.44
CA GLN A 397 -2.14 -18.53 -5.36
C GLN A 397 -2.75 -17.23 -4.81
N GLN A 398 -2.11 -16.64 -3.80
CA GLN A 398 -2.51 -15.39 -3.18
C GLN A 398 -2.44 -14.20 -4.16
N VAL A 399 -1.37 -14.12 -4.97
CA VAL A 399 -1.26 -13.12 -6.05
C VAL A 399 -2.40 -13.23 -7.06
N LEU A 400 -2.75 -14.45 -7.46
CA LEU A 400 -3.82 -14.67 -8.45
C LEU A 400 -5.21 -14.29 -7.90
N ILE A 401 -5.47 -14.58 -6.63
CA ILE A 401 -6.76 -14.22 -6.02
C ILE A 401 -6.85 -12.72 -5.73
N GLU A 402 -5.76 -12.07 -5.41
CA GLU A 402 -5.68 -10.61 -5.28
C GLU A 402 -5.96 -9.90 -6.59
N MET A 403 -5.35 -10.37 -7.70
CA MET A 403 -5.66 -9.84 -9.04
C MET A 403 -7.14 -9.95 -9.36
N LEU A 404 -7.77 -11.07 -9.01
CA LEU A 404 -9.20 -11.24 -9.20
C LEU A 404 -9.99 -10.23 -8.35
N GLY A 405 -9.64 -10.08 -7.08
CA GLY A 405 -10.25 -9.09 -6.19
C GLY A 405 -10.12 -7.67 -6.73
N ALA A 406 -8.93 -7.29 -7.17
CA ALA A 406 -8.68 -5.98 -7.76
C ALA A 406 -9.53 -5.71 -9.00
N VAL A 407 -9.66 -6.68 -9.91
CA VAL A 407 -10.51 -6.56 -11.09
C VAL A 407 -11.98 -6.41 -10.68
N ILE A 408 -12.47 -7.21 -9.73
CA ILE A 408 -13.84 -7.09 -9.21
C ILE A 408 -14.08 -5.69 -8.63
N GLY A 409 -13.15 -5.19 -7.81
CA GLY A 409 -13.25 -3.86 -7.22
C GLY A 409 -13.34 -2.75 -8.27
N ILE A 410 -12.52 -2.81 -9.30
CA ILE A 410 -12.54 -1.82 -10.39
C ILE A 410 -13.82 -1.94 -11.24
N ILE A 411 -14.34 -3.15 -11.48
CA ILE A 411 -15.64 -3.33 -12.14
C ILE A 411 -16.76 -2.68 -11.32
N VAL A 412 -16.73 -2.79 -9.99
CA VAL A 412 -17.69 -2.09 -9.11
C VAL A 412 -17.60 -0.57 -9.31
N VAL A 413 -16.39 -0.01 -9.43
CA VAL A 413 -16.22 1.42 -9.73
C VAL A 413 -16.82 1.77 -11.10
N ILE A 414 -16.58 0.97 -12.13
CA ILE A 414 -17.17 1.19 -13.47
C ILE A 414 -18.70 1.25 -13.39
N LEU A 415 -19.33 0.41 -12.57
CA LEU A 415 -20.78 0.34 -12.45
C LEU A 415 -21.39 1.44 -11.58
N PHE A 416 -20.69 1.91 -10.55
CA PHE A 416 -21.25 2.78 -9.52
C PHE A 416 -20.60 4.16 -9.38
N ALA A 417 -19.46 4.42 -10.03
CA ALA A 417 -18.74 5.69 -9.85
C ALA A 417 -19.56 6.89 -10.33
N ASP A 418 -20.25 6.76 -11.46
CA ASP A 418 -21.06 7.88 -12.02
C ASP A 418 -22.14 8.32 -11.01
N MET A 419 -22.89 7.37 -10.44
CA MET A 419 -23.89 7.66 -9.42
C MET A 419 -23.24 8.32 -8.19
N THR A 420 -22.14 7.78 -7.70
CA THR A 420 -21.45 8.26 -6.49
C THR A 420 -20.86 9.67 -6.69
N LEU A 421 -20.29 9.94 -7.85
CA LEU A 421 -19.68 11.24 -8.16
C LEU A 421 -20.75 12.33 -8.37
N ASN A 422 -21.86 11.99 -9.03
CA ASN A 422 -22.98 12.92 -9.24
C ASN A 422 -23.72 13.25 -7.94
N ASP A 423 -23.68 12.38 -6.92
CA ASP A 423 -24.17 12.69 -5.57
C ASP A 423 -23.24 13.65 -4.79
N GLY A 424 -22.15 14.13 -5.42
CA GLY A 424 -21.17 15.00 -4.77
C GLY A 424 -20.16 14.29 -3.88
N SER A 425 -20.14 12.97 -3.88
CA SER A 425 -19.18 12.16 -3.11
C SER A 425 -17.85 12.06 -3.85
N ILE A 426 -17.06 13.13 -3.82
CA ILE A 426 -15.80 13.28 -4.55
C ILE A 426 -14.62 13.18 -3.56
N PRO A 427 -13.66 12.27 -3.75
CA PRO A 427 -12.47 12.23 -2.91
C PRO A 427 -11.72 13.55 -2.92
N ALA A 428 -11.40 14.10 -1.75
CA ALA A 428 -10.66 15.36 -1.63
C ALA A 428 -9.30 15.30 -2.34
N THR A 429 -8.63 14.14 -2.32
CA THR A 429 -7.37 13.90 -3.04
C THR A 429 -7.53 14.08 -4.55
N SER A 430 -8.65 13.64 -5.13
CA SER A 430 -8.92 13.78 -6.57
C SER A 430 -9.11 15.24 -6.97
N THR A 431 -9.75 16.04 -6.14
CA THR A 431 -9.90 17.49 -6.36
C THR A 431 -8.53 18.18 -6.36
N VAL A 432 -7.65 17.83 -5.42
CA VAL A 432 -6.28 18.36 -5.38
C VAL A 432 -5.50 17.97 -6.63
N PHE A 433 -5.58 16.72 -7.06
CA PHE A 433 -4.93 16.25 -8.28
C PHE A 433 -5.45 16.97 -9.53
N ALA A 434 -6.77 17.09 -9.67
CA ALA A 434 -7.40 17.79 -10.79
C ALA A 434 -6.97 19.25 -10.88
N THR A 435 -7.00 19.96 -9.75
CA THR A 435 -6.58 21.37 -9.68
C THR A 435 -5.12 21.54 -10.06
N THR A 436 -4.24 20.67 -9.53
CA THR A 436 -2.80 20.71 -9.83
C THR A 436 -2.53 20.40 -11.31
N ALA A 437 -3.25 19.44 -11.90
CA ALA A 437 -3.11 19.12 -13.33
C ALA A 437 -3.46 20.32 -14.23
N GLN A 438 -4.39 21.18 -13.79
CA GLN A 438 -4.82 22.38 -14.52
C GLN A 438 -3.89 23.59 -14.35
N MET A 439 -3.01 23.62 -13.34
CA MET A 439 -2.16 24.79 -13.04
C MET A 439 -1.10 25.11 -14.13
N GLY A 440 -0.70 24.12 -14.93
CA GLY A 440 0.35 24.30 -15.94
C GLY A 440 1.77 24.44 -15.38
N SER A 441 2.78 24.55 -16.26
CA SER A 441 4.19 24.63 -15.86
C SER A 441 4.57 26.05 -15.41
N ASN A 442 5.23 26.15 -14.24
CA ASN A 442 5.73 27.41 -13.68
C ASN A 442 7.20 27.28 -13.27
N VAL A 443 8.06 28.17 -13.81
CA VAL A 443 9.51 28.20 -13.52
C VAL A 443 9.81 28.49 -12.04
N ALA A 444 8.97 29.28 -11.37
CA ALA A 444 9.12 29.58 -9.95
C ALA A 444 8.91 28.30 -9.09
N LEU A 445 7.91 27.51 -9.43
CA LEU A 445 7.65 26.21 -8.80
C LEU A 445 8.87 25.27 -8.94
N LEU A 446 9.46 25.21 -10.14
CA LEU A 446 10.65 24.40 -10.40
C LEU A 446 11.82 24.75 -9.50
N LYS A 447 12.11 26.05 -9.36
CA LYS A 447 13.20 26.53 -8.51
C LYS A 447 12.96 26.19 -7.04
N GLU A 448 11.75 26.37 -6.55
CA GLU A 448 11.39 26.07 -5.17
C GLU A 448 11.53 24.59 -4.88
N LEU A 449 10.98 23.71 -5.75
CA LEU A 449 11.12 22.24 -5.61
C LEU A 449 12.58 21.81 -5.65
N ALA A 450 13.41 22.36 -6.55
CA ALA A 450 14.82 22.03 -6.65
C ALA A 450 15.62 22.43 -5.41
N ILE A 451 15.36 23.63 -4.86
CA ILE A 451 16.01 24.10 -3.63
C ILE A 451 15.70 23.14 -2.47
N TRP A 452 14.44 22.79 -2.28
CA TRP A 452 14.02 21.93 -1.18
C TRP A 452 14.28 20.44 -1.40
N ALA A 453 14.56 20.02 -2.64
CA ALA A 453 15.04 18.68 -2.94
C ALA A 453 16.43 18.39 -2.33
N ILE A 454 17.29 19.42 -2.20
CA ILE A 454 18.64 19.27 -1.65
C ILE A 454 18.60 18.75 -0.19
N PRO A 455 17.94 19.41 0.77
CA PRO A 455 17.86 18.90 2.14
C PRO A 455 17.17 17.53 2.21
N GLY A 456 16.13 17.28 1.40
CA GLY A 456 15.48 15.97 1.33
C GLY A 456 16.44 14.87 0.90
N ALA A 457 17.24 15.12 -0.14
CA ALA A 457 18.27 14.21 -0.62
C ALA A 457 19.34 13.92 0.43
N ILE A 458 19.84 14.95 1.12
CA ILE A 458 20.86 14.81 2.18
C ILE A 458 20.33 13.96 3.33
N ILE A 459 19.12 14.25 3.83
CA ILE A 459 18.54 13.52 4.95
C ILE A 459 18.26 12.06 4.57
N GLN A 460 17.80 11.79 3.37
CA GLN A 460 17.64 10.41 2.90
C GLN A 460 18.98 9.70 2.72
N ALA A 461 20.01 10.39 2.23
CA ALA A 461 21.35 9.82 2.08
C ALA A 461 21.94 9.37 3.44
N ILE A 462 21.71 10.16 4.50
CA ILE A 462 22.12 9.85 5.88
C ILE A 462 21.26 8.70 6.44
N GLY A 463 19.93 8.81 6.31
CA GLY A 463 18.94 7.87 6.85
C GLY A 463 18.66 6.66 5.98
N ARG A 464 19.61 6.24 5.20
CA ARG A 464 19.65 5.33 4.05
C ARG A 464 18.84 4.04 4.21
N LYS A 465 18.95 3.30 5.34
CA LYS A 465 18.42 1.94 5.51
C LYS A 465 16.89 1.92 5.69
N TYR A 466 16.34 2.90 6.37
CA TYR A 466 14.96 2.86 6.85
C TYR A 466 14.05 3.96 6.25
N MET A 467 14.38 4.46 5.08
CA MET A 467 13.58 5.46 4.35
C MET A 467 13.34 6.75 5.15
N PHE A 468 14.31 7.15 5.99
CA PHE A 468 14.14 8.26 6.96
C PHE A 468 13.68 9.56 6.27
N GLY A 469 14.33 9.97 5.18
CA GLY A 469 13.98 11.19 4.44
C GLY A 469 12.60 11.12 3.80
N VAL A 470 12.26 9.99 3.19
CA VAL A 470 10.93 9.77 2.58
C VAL A 470 9.83 9.80 3.64
N LEU A 471 10.03 9.18 4.80
CA LEU A 471 9.03 9.14 5.87
C LEU A 471 8.90 10.48 6.59
N LEU A 472 10.00 11.19 6.79
CA LEU A 472 9.96 12.57 7.28
C LEU A 472 9.14 13.47 6.33
N ALA A 473 9.42 13.41 5.02
CA ALA A 473 8.68 14.13 4.00
C ALA A 473 7.19 13.74 3.96
N THR A 474 6.88 12.45 4.13
CA THR A 474 5.51 11.95 4.25
C THR A 474 4.78 12.63 5.42
N GLY A 475 5.42 12.71 6.58
CA GLY A 475 4.88 13.43 7.72
C GLY A 475 4.68 14.92 7.47
N LEU A 476 5.62 15.58 6.75
CA LEU A 476 5.49 16.99 6.37
C LEU A 476 4.30 17.27 5.43
N LEU A 477 3.88 16.29 4.65
CA LEU A 477 2.76 16.40 3.71
C LEU A 477 1.40 16.12 4.37
N ILE A 478 1.37 15.39 5.49
CA ILE A 478 0.15 14.95 6.15
C ILE A 478 -0.14 15.80 7.38
N ASN A 479 -1.31 16.43 7.41
CA ASN A 479 -1.74 17.19 8.59
C ASN A 479 -2.44 16.31 9.63
N ASN A 480 -1.65 15.56 10.40
CA ASN A 480 -2.16 14.75 11.51
C ASN A 480 -1.20 14.79 12.73
N PRO A 481 -1.15 15.93 13.45
CA PRO A 481 -0.24 16.08 14.59
C PRO A 481 -0.57 15.14 15.75
N ILE A 482 -1.84 14.77 15.95
CA ILE A 482 -2.25 13.85 17.01
C ILE A 482 -1.63 12.47 16.77
N TYR A 483 -1.64 11.99 15.52
CA TYR A 483 -0.95 10.76 15.15
C TYR A 483 0.56 10.86 15.38
N GLY A 484 1.17 12.01 15.07
CA GLY A 484 2.58 12.29 15.35
C GLY A 484 2.91 12.21 16.86
N ILE A 485 2.08 12.80 17.72
CA ILE A 485 2.21 12.68 19.18
C ILE A 485 2.13 11.22 19.61
N GLY A 486 1.14 10.48 19.10
CA GLY A 486 0.95 9.06 19.40
C GLY A 486 2.17 8.22 19.03
N VAL A 487 2.76 8.46 17.85
CA VAL A 487 3.98 7.79 17.40
C VAL A 487 5.15 8.05 18.36
N ILE A 488 5.40 9.29 18.73
CA ILE A 488 6.53 9.63 19.63
C ILE A 488 6.33 9.03 21.03
N ILE A 489 5.10 9.12 21.58
CA ILE A 489 4.76 8.50 22.86
C ILE A 489 4.96 6.98 22.78
N ALA A 490 4.50 6.34 21.73
CA ALA A 490 4.63 4.89 21.55
C ALA A 490 6.10 4.45 21.41
N VAL A 491 6.95 5.24 20.73
CA VAL A 491 8.39 4.98 20.66
C VAL A 491 9.03 5.02 22.06
N ILE A 492 8.64 5.99 22.88
CA ILE A 492 9.11 6.10 24.27
C ILE A 492 8.60 4.90 25.09
N MET A 493 7.31 4.58 24.98
CA MET A 493 6.69 3.43 25.65
C MET A 493 7.41 2.13 25.28
N ARG A 494 7.66 1.88 24.00
CA ARG A 494 8.36 0.68 23.51
C ARG A 494 9.74 0.51 24.13
N LYS A 495 10.47 1.62 24.34
CA LYS A 495 11.78 1.59 25.02
C LYS A 495 11.69 1.31 26.53
N ILE A 496 10.58 1.68 27.18
CA ILE A 496 10.40 1.52 28.64
C ILE A 496 9.81 0.15 28.97
N ILE A 497 8.76 -0.25 28.25
CA ILE A 497 7.95 -1.43 28.58
C ILE A 497 8.50 -2.70 27.89
N GLY A 498 9.21 -2.53 26.75
CA GLY A 498 9.63 -3.64 25.90
C GLY A 498 8.51 -4.16 25.00
N ASP A 499 8.86 -5.12 24.14
CA ASP A 499 7.93 -5.66 23.13
C ASP A 499 6.98 -6.72 23.69
N GLU A 500 7.40 -7.48 24.73
CA GLU A 500 6.65 -8.62 25.28
C GLU A 500 5.23 -8.29 25.79
N PHE A 501 5.08 -7.13 26.45
CA PHE A 501 3.77 -6.70 26.97
C PHE A 501 2.77 -6.45 25.84
N MET A 502 3.24 -5.94 24.73
CA MET A 502 2.41 -5.56 23.58
C MET A 502 2.18 -6.73 22.62
N ASP A 503 2.89 -7.85 22.77
CA ASP A 503 2.76 -9.04 21.93
C ASP A 503 1.29 -9.44 21.73
N CYS A 504 0.84 -9.48 20.48
CA CYS A 504 -0.55 -9.68 20.03
C CYS A 504 -1.55 -8.54 20.42
N ARG A 505 -1.25 -7.66 21.38
CA ARG A 505 -2.10 -6.51 21.72
C ARG A 505 -1.94 -5.39 20.70
N ASP A 506 -0.74 -5.20 20.18
CA ASP A 506 -0.40 -4.24 19.12
C ASP A 506 -1.22 -4.50 17.86
N ALA A 507 -1.31 -5.74 17.40
CA ALA A 507 -2.19 -6.15 16.31
C ALA A 507 -3.67 -5.87 16.65
N GLY A 508 -4.08 -6.16 17.88
CA GLY A 508 -5.41 -5.85 18.39
C GLY A 508 -5.72 -4.34 18.35
N LEU A 509 -4.77 -3.47 18.74
CA LEU A 509 -4.93 -2.01 18.65
C LEU A 509 -5.15 -1.55 17.20
N ILE A 510 -4.36 -2.06 16.26
CA ILE A 510 -4.48 -1.75 14.83
C ILE A 510 -5.85 -2.21 14.31
N ALA A 511 -6.25 -3.44 14.67
CA ALA A 511 -7.53 -4.01 14.26
C ALA A 511 -8.71 -3.22 14.84
N GLY A 512 -8.67 -2.86 16.12
CA GLY A 512 -9.72 -2.09 16.80
C GLY A 512 -9.89 -0.69 16.22
N ASP A 513 -8.78 0.01 15.95
CA ASP A 513 -8.79 1.31 15.28
C ASP A 513 -9.34 1.22 13.84
N GLY A 514 -8.89 0.22 13.09
CA GLY A 514 -9.37 -0.04 11.73
C GLY A 514 -10.87 -0.37 11.68
N LEU A 515 -11.37 -1.23 12.57
CA LEU A 515 -12.79 -1.58 12.68
C LEU A 515 -13.64 -0.37 13.07
N PHE A 516 -13.20 0.40 14.09
CA PHE A 516 -13.92 1.61 14.48
C PHE A 516 -13.99 2.61 13.34
N SER A 517 -12.86 2.86 12.66
CA SER A 517 -12.80 3.79 11.52
C SER A 517 -13.73 3.36 10.38
N PHE A 518 -13.77 2.07 10.07
CA PHE A 518 -14.64 1.50 9.06
C PHE A 518 -16.12 1.67 9.43
N PHE A 519 -16.56 1.19 10.61
CA PHE A 519 -17.97 1.27 11.01
C PHE A 519 -18.43 2.70 11.25
N SER A 520 -17.57 3.56 11.84
CA SER A 520 -17.85 4.99 12.00
C SER A 520 -18.05 5.69 10.65
N SER A 521 -17.21 5.35 9.66
CA SER A 521 -17.32 5.88 8.30
C SER A 521 -18.56 5.35 7.59
N LEU A 522 -18.89 4.07 7.78
CA LEU A 522 -20.11 3.47 7.25
C LEU A 522 -21.37 4.15 7.83
N ILE A 523 -21.40 4.41 9.13
CA ILE A 523 -22.52 5.14 9.77
C ILE A 523 -22.64 6.54 9.20
N LYS A 524 -21.53 7.30 9.09
CA LYS A 524 -21.52 8.64 8.49
C LYS A 524 -21.98 8.65 7.03
N MET A 525 -21.77 7.56 6.32
CA MET A 525 -22.23 7.41 4.94
C MET A 525 -23.77 7.25 4.87
N LEU A 526 -24.37 6.60 5.87
CA LEU A 526 -25.80 6.30 5.91
C LEU A 526 -26.65 7.45 6.49
N VAL A 527 -26.03 8.34 7.28
CA VAL A 527 -26.66 9.54 7.88
C VAL A 527 -26.35 10.78 7.05
#